data_ce9eb8bac7865f7eafa0633261ee84d3
#
_entry.id   ce9eb8bac7865f7eafa0633261ee84d3
#
_cell.length_a   1.000
_cell.length_b   1.000
_cell.length_c   1.000
_cell.angle_alpha   90.00
_cell.angle_beta   90.00
_cell.angle_gamma   90.00
#
_symmetry.space_group_name_H-M   'P 1'
#
loop_
_entity.id
_entity.type
_entity.pdbx_description
1 polymer ?
#
loop_
_entity_poly.entity_id
_entity_poly.type
_entity_poly.pdbx_seq_one_letter_code
_entity_poly.pdbx_strand_id
1 'polypeptide(L)'
;MGVRYSEDSREAREARGGYSELEAISYPWIQSTIAATAPDDATAAAIMAPGMTPLAAINVAIGAATMTGDPLSPINPVCALGSTECATPLRLGGIPISWGSRIGGKYSTDNTSFRINFNWEPTPDHLIYAGLTSSYRAGGFNMGGSDNRVYVDGTGSLVFYGDEKLKAWEIGFKSAFFDGRAQVTGALYYYDYRDYQDHVETWETSSGDFDLPVGIEAPAGRGPVSMTDNIPKAHNAGFEVDGVLLVTDSLTVGGNYSYTESVYDTAYSVFNENDPRYPREIFGGDLTQDPCLATDATKDLYCLQVDGVQLAGIPKHKATGWASYQWVMDAGTLTWYGSVAYTGEYFTNTFSRPWDEVPERHRIDTRLSFDSADQRWSTSLFVDNVLDDTYLRWSDMEGRRSGYGGNFSQRVVALMPRYMGVEVVYNFL
;
A
#
# COMPACT_ATOMS: atom_id res chain seq x y z
N MET A 1 -31.20 11.81 -8.84
CA MET A 1 -31.05 11.63 -7.39
C MET A 1 -31.15 10.14 -7.08
N GLY A 2 -30.23 9.63 -6.31
CA GLY A 2 -30.23 8.22 -5.88
C GLY A 2 -29.80 8.08 -4.42
N VAL A 3 -30.35 7.09 -3.74
CA VAL A 3 -29.97 6.72 -2.38
C VAL A 3 -29.70 5.22 -2.37
N ARG A 4 -28.64 4.78 -1.71
CA ARG A 4 -28.28 3.39 -1.53
C ARG A 4 -28.03 3.11 -0.06
N TYR A 5 -28.67 2.11 0.45
CA TYR A 5 -28.31 1.49 1.73
C TYR A 5 -27.44 0.27 1.46
N SER A 6 -26.39 0.10 2.23
CA SER A 6 -25.48 -1.06 2.16
C SER A 6 -25.21 -1.55 3.57
N GLU A 7 -25.17 -2.85 3.70
CA GLU A 7 -24.75 -3.55 4.91
C GLU A 7 -23.54 -4.42 4.56
N ASP A 8 -22.44 -4.24 5.26
CA ASP A 8 -21.21 -4.98 5.07
C ASP A 8 -20.90 -5.77 6.34
N SER A 9 -20.57 -7.03 6.16
CA SER A 9 -20.11 -7.90 7.25
C SER A 9 -18.82 -8.58 6.83
N ARG A 10 -17.82 -8.49 7.68
CA ARG A 10 -16.51 -9.11 7.48
C ARG A 10 -16.18 -10.00 8.66
N GLU A 11 -15.69 -11.18 8.36
CA GLU A 11 -15.11 -12.08 9.35
C GLU A 11 -13.68 -12.37 8.91
N ALA A 12 -12.73 -12.07 9.77
CA ALA A 12 -11.34 -12.39 9.55
C ALA A 12 -10.90 -13.49 10.50
N ARG A 13 -10.04 -14.35 10.01
CA ARG A 13 -9.40 -15.41 10.78
C ARG A 13 -7.94 -15.43 10.40
N GLU A 14 -7.09 -15.25 11.37
CA GLU A 14 -5.66 -15.37 11.16
C GLU A 14 -5.15 -16.61 11.87
N ALA A 15 -4.42 -17.44 11.13
CA ALA A 15 -3.67 -18.54 11.67
C ALA A 15 -2.21 -18.36 11.22
N ARG A 16 -1.35 -18.05 12.14
CA ARG A 16 0.07 -17.93 11.88
C ARG A 16 0.82 -19.01 12.65
N GLY A 17 1.80 -19.58 12.00
CA GLY A 17 2.80 -20.42 12.61
C GLY A 17 4.16 -20.02 12.05
N GLY A 18 5.14 -19.93 12.90
CA GLY A 18 6.51 -19.62 12.50
C GLY A 18 7.50 -20.21 13.45
N TYR A 19 8.71 -20.32 12.97
CA TYR A 19 9.86 -20.62 13.81
C TYR A 19 10.61 -19.31 13.98
N SER A 20 10.95 -18.95 15.24
CA SER A 20 11.81 -17.81 15.48
C SER A 20 13.15 -18.01 14.75
N GLU A 21 13.78 -16.90 14.34
CA GLU A 21 15.03 -16.88 13.57
C GLU A 21 16.18 -17.60 14.30
N LEU A 22 16.12 -18.93 14.29
CA LEU A 22 17.15 -19.77 14.89
C LEU A 22 18.46 -19.81 14.08
N GLU A 23 18.43 -19.27 12.85
CA GLU A 23 19.60 -19.24 11.97
C GLU A 23 20.73 -18.34 12.50
N ALA A 24 20.41 -17.37 13.37
CA ALA A 24 21.40 -16.46 13.97
C ALA A 24 22.09 -17.03 15.22
N ILE A 25 21.63 -18.15 15.76
CA ILE A 25 22.13 -18.72 16.99
C ILE A 25 22.99 -19.95 16.66
N SER A 26 24.13 -20.10 17.33
CA SER A 26 25.03 -21.24 17.07
C SER A 26 24.30 -22.58 17.28
N TYR A 27 24.36 -23.43 16.27
CA TYR A 27 23.64 -24.70 16.24
C TYR A 27 23.84 -25.61 17.49
N PRO A 28 25.05 -25.76 18.04
CA PRO A 28 25.25 -26.56 19.25
C PRO A 28 24.47 -26.04 20.45
N TRP A 29 24.32 -24.73 20.58
CA TRP A 29 23.57 -24.12 21.67
C TRP A 29 22.07 -24.36 21.52
N ILE A 30 21.56 -24.24 20.31
CA ILE A 30 20.15 -24.54 19.97
C ILE A 30 19.87 -26.01 20.32
N GLN A 31 20.71 -26.91 19.82
CA GLN A 31 20.54 -28.35 19.98
C GLN A 31 20.51 -28.74 21.47
N SER A 32 21.44 -28.23 22.26
CA SER A 32 21.49 -28.51 23.72
C SER A 32 20.28 -27.90 24.45
N THR A 33 19.84 -26.72 24.06
CA THR A 33 18.67 -26.05 24.65
C THR A 33 17.40 -26.84 24.35
N ILE A 34 17.22 -27.28 23.10
CA ILE A 34 16.11 -28.12 22.69
C ILE A 34 16.12 -29.46 23.45
N ALA A 35 17.26 -30.10 23.53
CA ALA A 35 17.40 -31.38 24.25
C ALA A 35 17.09 -31.26 25.75
N ALA A 36 17.46 -30.13 26.37
CA ALA A 36 17.22 -29.89 27.79
C ALA A 36 15.72 -29.74 28.17
N THR A 37 14.88 -29.50 27.20
CA THR A 37 13.43 -29.36 27.39
C THR A 37 12.64 -30.53 26.80
N ALA A 38 13.32 -31.55 26.29
CA ALA A 38 12.67 -32.74 25.76
C ALA A 38 11.86 -33.46 26.85
N PRO A 39 10.68 -34.03 26.52
CA PRO A 39 9.83 -34.68 27.50
C PRO A 39 10.43 -35.96 28.09
N ASP A 40 11.39 -36.53 27.40
CA ASP A 40 12.09 -37.76 27.83
C ASP A 40 13.51 -37.84 27.26
N ASP A 41 14.33 -38.74 27.86
CA ASP A 41 15.72 -38.94 27.51
C ASP A 41 15.92 -39.45 26.07
N ALA A 42 14.97 -40.21 25.54
CA ALA A 42 15.03 -40.72 24.16
C ALA A 42 14.88 -39.61 23.14
N THR A 43 13.95 -38.72 23.39
CA THR A 43 13.75 -37.51 22.59
C THR A 43 14.95 -36.56 22.67
N ALA A 44 15.50 -36.36 23.88
CA ALA A 44 16.72 -35.58 24.07
C ALA A 44 17.92 -36.18 23.29
N ALA A 45 18.11 -37.51 23.36
CA ALA A 45 19.15 -38.20 22.61
C ALA A 45 18.97 -38.11 21.10
N ALA A 46 17.73 -38.17 20.59
CA ALA A 46 17.44 -38.02 19.18
C ALA A 46 17.78 -36.58 18.68
N ILE A 47 17.44 -35.55 19.47
CA ILE A 47 17.77 -34.18 19.19
C ILE A 47 19.29 -33.94 19.16
N MET A 48 20.05 -34.60 20.04
CA MET A 48 21.49 -34.48 20.13
C MET A 48 22.25 -35.36 19.11
N ALA A 49 21.55 -36.09 18.25
CA ALA A 49 22.18 -36.98 17.28
C ALA A 49 23.10 -36.20 16.30
N PRO A 50 24.26 -36.76 15.94
CA PRO A 50 25.16 -36.13 14.97
C PRO A 50 24.49 -35.94 13.61
N GLY A 51 24.66 -34.75 13.02
CA GLY A 51 24.08 -34.42 11.71
C GLY A 51 22.61 -33.94 11.76
N MET A 52 22.03 -33.82 12.93
CA MET A 52 20.71 -33.23 13.10
C MET A 52 20.73 -31.76 12.69
N THR A 53 19.84 -31.35 11.77
CA THR A 53 19.67 -29.95 11.42
C THR A 53 18.76 -29.24 12.43
N PRO A 54 18.84 -27.90 12.58
CA PRO A 54 17.94 -27.16 13.48
C PRO A 54 16.46 -27.45 13.23
N LEU A 55 16.06 -27.49 11.97
CA LEU A 55 14.69 -27.81 11.59
C LEU A 55 14.29 -29.22 11.95
N ALA A 56 15.18 -30.19 11.77
CA ALA A 56 14.92 -31.58 12.16
C ALA A 56 14.78 -31.73 13.68
N ALA A 57 15.66 -31.07 14.47
CA ALA A 57 15.57 -31.06 15.92
C ALA A 57 14.26 -30.46 16.42
N ILE A 58 13.83 -29.36 15.83
CA ILE A 58 12.54 -28.72 16.12
C ILE A 58 11.38 -29.67 15.79
N ASN A 59 11.40 -30.33 14.65
CA ASN A 59 10.36 -31.27 14.25
C ASN A 59 10.28 -32.49 15.18
N VAL A 60 11.41 -32.99 15.68
CA VAL A 60 11.42 -34.04 16.69
C VAL A 60 10.80 -33.57 18.01
N ALA A 61 11.15 -32.35 18.45
CA ALA A 61 10.57 -31.75 19.65
C ALA A 61 9.05 -31.52 19.52
N ILE A 62 8.58 -31.00 18.38
CA ILE A 62 7.16 -30.84 18.09
C ILE A 62 6.44 -32.17 18.02
N GLY A 63 7.04 -33.18 17.37
CA GLY A 63 6.47 -34.51 17.27
C GLY A 63 6.30 -35.18 18.64
N ALA A 64 7.27 -35.01 19.53
CA ALA A 64 7.19 -35.51 20.92
C ALA A 64 6.11 -34.76 21.72
N ALA A 65 6.01 -33.45 21.60
CA ALA A 65 4.97 -32.65 22.26
C ALA A 65 3.54 -33.02 21.77
N THR A 66 3.38 -33.29 20.49
CA THR A 66 2.10 -33.74 19.93
C THR A 66 1.71 -35.15 20.38
N MET A 67 2.68 -36.04 20.55
CA MET A 67 2.43 -37.39 21.05
C MET A 67 2.03 -37.41 22.52
N THR A 68 2.43 -36.44 23.31
CA THR A 68 2.03 -36.29 24.72
C THR A 68 0.64 -35.69 24.91
N GLY A 69 -0.03 -35.32 23.82
CA GLY A 69 -1.35 -34.72 23.90
C GLY A 69 -1.34 -33.26 24.40
N ASP A 70 -0.21 -32.59 24.28
CA ASP A 70 -0.07 -31.20 24.69
C ASP A 70 -1.07 -30.32 23.88
N PRO A 71 -2.09 -29.71 24.53
CA PRO A 71 -3.05 -28.85 23.87
C PRO A 71 -2.41 -27.59 23.30
N LEU A 72 -1.16 -27.32 23.64
CA LEU A 72 -0.41 -26.12 23.27
C LEU A 72 0.41 -26.29 21.98
N SER A 73 0.32 -27.46 21.32
CA SER A 73 0.99 -27.66 20.04
C SER A 73 0.43 -26.70 18.98
N PRO A 74 1.25 -25.92 18.29
CA PRO A 74 0.81 -25.01 17.22
C PRO A 74 0.15 -25.74 16.04
N ILE A 75 0.27 -27.06 16.00
CA ILE A 75 -0.33 -27.95 14.98
C ILE A 75 -1.69 -28.49 15.44
N ASN A 76 -2.12 -28.18 16.64
CA ASN A 76 -3.39 -28.68 17.15
C ASN A 76 -4.57 -28.07 16.35
N PRO A 77 -5.30 -28.87 15.55
CA PRO A 77 -6.38 -28.37 14.72
C PRO A 77 -7.65 -28.00 15.51
N VAL A 78 -7.65 -28.21 16.81
CA VAL A 78 -8.84 -28.05 17.68
C VAL A 78 -8.99 -26.62 18.23
N CYS A 79 -8.08 -25.72 17.90
CA CYS A 79 -8.15 -24.36 18.37
C CYS A 79 -9.37 -23.63 17.81
N ALA A 80 -10.32 -23.32 18.67
CA ALA A 80 -11.49 -22.52 18.31
C ALA A 80 -11.09 -21.06 18.07
N LEU A 81 -11.80 -20.39 17.19
CA LEU A 81 -11.64 -18.97 16.92
C LEU A 81 -11.82 -18.17 18.22
N GLY A 82 -10.87 -17.28 18.52
CA GLY A 82 -10.90 -16.48 19.74
C GLY A 82 -10.42 -17.24 21.00
N SER A 83 -9.85 -18.42 20.85
CA SER A 83 -9.24 -19.16 21.96
C SER A 83 -7.80 -18.68 22.17
N THR A 84 -7.55 -18.05 23.30
CA THR A 84 -6.19 -17.64 23.74
C THR A 84 -5.31 -18.86 24.01
N GLU A 85 -5.89 -20.05 24.20
CA GLU A 85 -5.18 -21.29 24.45
C GLU A 85 -4.30 -21.74 23.26
N CYS A 86 -4.58 -21.25 22.07
CA CYS A 86 -3.84 -21.59 20.85
C CYS A 86 -2.68 -20.64 20.52
N ALA A 87 -2.50 -19.62 21.31
CA ALA A 87 -1.42 -18.65 21.14
C ALA A 87 -0.15 -19.00 21.91
N THR A 88 -0.06 -20.20 22.50
CA THR A 88 1.11 -20.58 23.31
C THR A 88 2.21 -21.12 22.39
N PRO A 89 3.37 -20.46 22.29
CA PRO A 89 4.48 -20.97 21.51
C PRO A 89 5.08 -22.18 22.20
N LEU A 90 5.57 -23.12 21.42
CA LEU A 90 6.47 -24.14 21.91
C LEU A 90 7.73 -23.43 22.45
N ARG A 91 7.98 -23.52 23.75
CA ARG A 91 9.12 -22.90 24.39
C ARG A 91 10.18 -23.95 24.68
N LEU A 92 11.43 -23.65 24.34
CA LEU A 92 12.57 -24.45 24.64
C LEU A 92 13.56 -23.62 25.46
N GLY A 93 13.68 -23.94 26.74
CA GLY A 93 14.54 -23.19 27.65
C GLY A 93 14.18 -21.71 27.80
N GLY A 94 12.89 -21.37 27.70
CA GLY A 94 12.43 -19.99 27.76
C GLY A 94 12.45 -19.25 26.41
N ILE A 95 13.06 -19.84 25.37
CA ILE A 95 13.11 -19.25 24.03
C ILE A 95 11.95 -19.78 23.18
N PRO A 96 11.14 -18.95 22.59
CA PRO A 96 10.11 -19.40 21.68
C PRO A 96 10.76 -19.90 20.40
N ILE A 97 10.54 -21.18 20.07
CA ILE A 97 11.02 -21.81 18.83
C ILE A 97 9.93 -21.92 17.78
N SER A 98 8.69 -21.97 18.21
CA SER A 98 7.54 -21.89 17.30
C SER A 98 6.45 -21.05 17.97
N TRP A 99 5.67 -20.40 17.16
CA TRP A 99 4.49 -19.71 17.61
C TRP A 99 3.36 -19.97 16.62
N GLY A 100 2.17 -19.99 17.13
CA GLY A 100 0.96 -20.08 16.31
C GLY A 100 -0.14 -19.30 16.97
N SER A 101 -0.84 -18.51 16.21
CA SER A 101 -2.05 -17.85 16.66
C SER A 101 -3.20 -18.18 15.73
N ARG A 102 -4.37 -18.33 16.32
CA ARG A 102 -5.63 -18.40 15.58
C ARG A 102 -6.57 -17.39 16.19
N ILE A 103 -6.48 -16.18 15.69
CA ILE A 103 -7.23 -15.05 16.18
C ILE A 103 -8.23 -14.67 15.13
N GLY A 104 -9.41 -14.28 15.54
CA GLY A 104 -10.45 -13.85 14.64
C GLY A 104 -11.12 -12.58 15.07
N GLY A 105 -11.82 -11.98 14.16
CA GLY A 105 -12.63 -10.81 14.41
C GLY A 105 -13.84 -10.80 13.51
N LYS A 106 -14.91 -10.17 13.98
CA LYS A 106 -16.11 -9.89 13.19
C LYS A 106 -16.35 -8.39 13.21
N TYR A 107 -16.56 -7.83 12.04
CA TYR A 107 -16.89 -6.44 11.84
C TYR A 107 -18.14 -6.35 11.00
N SER A 108 -19.08 -5.54 11.43
CA SER A 108 -20.31 -5.27 10.69
C SER A 108 -20.60 -3.79 10.72
N THR A 109 -20.96 -3.24 9.59
CA THR A 109 -21.31 -1.84 9.44
C THR A 109 -22.48 -1.69 8.48
N ASP A 110 -23.25 -0.65 8.68
CA ASP A 110 -24.29 -0.22 7.75
C ASP A 110 -24.05 1.23 7.35
N ASN A 111 -24.22 1.51 6.08
CA ASN A 111 -23.99 2.84 5.54
C ASN A 111 -25.06 3.22 4.50
N THR A 112 -25.47 4.49 4.60
CA THR A 112 -26.35 5.09 3.60
C THR A 112 -25.56 6.08 2.77
N SER A 113 -25.48 5.84 1.48
CA SER A 113 -24.85 6.74 0.51
C SER A 113 -25.89 7.34 -0.41
N PHE A 114 -25.59 8.52 -0.92
CA PHE A 114 -26.48 9.22 -1.83
C PHE A 114 -25.72 9.89 -2.97
N ARG A 115 -26.42 10.14 -4.06
CA ARG A 115 -25.93 10.92 -5.19
C ARG A 115 -27.00 11.88 -5.68
N ILE A 116 -26.64 13.16 -5.80
CA ILE A 116 -27.46 14.21 -6.33
C ILE A 116 -26.70 14.82 -7.50
N ASN A 117 -27.26 14.82 -8.69
CA ASN A 117 -26.68 15.47 -9.86
C ASN A 117 -27.67 16.47 -10.41
N PHE A 118 -27.12 17.59 -10.86
CA PHE A 118 -27.79 18.61 -11.63
C PHE A 118 -27.06 18.72 -12.96
N ASN A 119 -27.83 18.66 -14.06
CA ASN A 119 -27.33 18.83 -15.42
C ASN A 119 -28.13 19.97 -16.07
N TRP A 120 -27.42 20.85 -16.72
CA TRP A 120 -28.00 21.92 -17.46
C TRP A 120 -27.36 21.99 -18.85
N GLU A 121 -28.19 21.89 -19.87
CA GLU A 121 -27.81 21.94 -21.29
C GLU A 121 -28.33 23.23 -21.90
N PRO A 122 -27.56 24.35 -21.80
CA PRO A 122 -27.98 25.62 -22.38
C PRO A 122 -28.13 25.56 -23.92
N THR A 123 -27.34 24.66 -24.53
CA THR A 123 -27.46 24.33 -25.96
C THR A 123 -27.12 22.83 -26.14
N PRO A 124 -27.41 22.23 -27.31
CA PRO A 124 -27.03 20.83 -27.58
C PRO A 124 -25.53 20.52 -27.45
N ASP A 125 -24.70 21.57 -27.62
CA ASP A 125 -23.22 21.43 -27.60
C ASP A 125 -22.61 21.75 -26.25
N HIS A 126 -23.38 22.18 -25.26
CA HIS A 126 -22.86 22.59 -23.97
C HIS A 126 -23.64 21.99 -22.82
N LEU A 127 -22.94 21.25 -21.98
CA LEU A 127 -23.43 20.72 -20.72
C LEU A 127 -22.66 21.35 -19.57
N ILE A 128 -23.37 21.88 -18.59
CA ILE A 128 -22.83 22.22 -17.27
C ILE A 128 -23.45 21.25 -16.26
N TYR A 129 -22.65 20.71 -15.38
CA TYR A 129 -23.15 19.81 -14.36
C TYR A 129 -22.60 20.16 -12.98
N ALA A 130 -23.35 19.78 -11.95
CA ALA A 130 -22.90 19.80 -10.57
C ALA A 130 -23.35 18.52 -9.87
N GLY A 131 -22.49 18.00 -9.02
CA GLY A 131 -22.72 16.76 -8.32
C GLY A 131 -22.37 16.85 -6.83
N LEU A 132 -23.19 16.19 -6.01
CA LEU A 132 -22.89 15.89 -4.62
C LEU A 132 -23.07 14.39 -4.41
N THR A 133 -22.02 13.74 -3.96
CA THR A 133 -22.03 12.29 -3.72
C THR A 133 -21.49 12.01 -2.33
N SER A 134 -22.16 11.11 -1.60
CA SER A 134 -21.55 10.47 -0.44
C SER A 134 -21.23 9.01 -0.75
N SER A 135 -20.14 8.55 -0.20
CA SER A 135 -19.65 7.18 -0.33
C SER A 135 -18.95 6.74 0.95
N TYR A 136 -18.67 5.47 1.05
CA TYR A 136 -17.86 4.94 2.13
C TYR A 136 -17.00 3.77 1.63
N ARG A 137 -15.94 3.51 2.37
CA ARG A 137 -15.11 2.32 2.25
C ARG A 137 -15.19 1.58 3.57
N ALA A 138 -15.68 0.35 3.53
CA ALA A 138 -15.86 -0.43 4.74
C ALA A 138 -14.54 -0.69 5.47
N GLY A 139 -14.60 -0.68 6.78
CA GLY A 139 -13.50 -1.03 7.67
C GLY A 139 -13.04 -2.48 7.50
N GLY A 140 -12.04 -2.88 8.23
CA GLY A 140 -11.45 -4.20 8.16
C GLY A 140 -10.54 -4.49 9.33
N PHE A 141 -9.74 -5.55 9.19
CA PHE A 141 -8.82 -5.98 10.23
C PHE A 141 -7.38 -5.82 9.79
N ASN A 142 -6.53 -5.41 10.72
CA ASN A 142 -5.10 -5.44 10.58
C ASN A 142 -4.62 -6.88 10.76
N MET A 143 -4.43 -7.57 9.64
CA MET A 143 -3.80 -8.88 9.61
C MET A 143 -2.31 -8.65 9.78
N GLY A 144 -1.72 -9.17 10.84
CA GLY A 144 -0.37 -8.86 11.29
C GLY A 144 0.69 -8.75 10.19
N GLY A 145 1.63 -7.85 10.40
CA GLY A 145 2.66 -7.45 9.44
C GLY A 145 3.73 -8.51 9.16
N SER A 146 4.73 -8.12 8.37
CA SER A 146 5.90 -8.96 8.02
C SER A 146 6.78 -9.36 9.22
N ASP A 147 6.57 -8.71 10.37
CA ASP A 147 7.29 -8.93 11.62
C ASP A 147 6.72 -10.06 12.47
N ASN A 148 5.79 -10.84 11.91
CA ASN A 148 5.17 -11.98 12.59
C ASN A 148 4.33 -11.59 13.84
N ARG A 149 3.96 -10.33 13.99
CA ARG A 149 3.07 -9.89 15.07
C ARG A 149 1.62 -10.07 14.65
N VAL A 150 0.79 -10.45 15.60
CA VAL A 150 -0.66 -10.45 15.45
C VAL A 150 -1.19 -9.30 16.30
N TYR A 151 -1.89 -8.38 15.65
CA TYR A 151 -2.47 -7.24 16.33
C TYR A 151 -3.83 -7.65 16.91
N VAL A 152 -3.91 -7.70 18.23
CA VAL A 152 -5.14 -7.99 18.96
C VAL A 152 -5.45 -6.87 19.94
N ASP A 153 -6.71 -6.59 20.10
CA ASP A 153 -7.19 -5.70 21.16
C ASP A 153 -7.16 -6.40 22.54
N GLY A 154 -7.39 -5.66 23.58
CA GLY A 154 -7.42 -6.20 24.96
C GLY A 154 -8.50 -7.26 25.21
N THR A 155 -9.31 -7.60 24.22
CA THR A 155 -10.31 -8.70 24.27
C THR A 155 -9.85 -9.95 23.54
N GLY A 156 -8.67 -9.94 22.93
CA GLY A 156 -8.15 -11.06 22.11
C GLY A 156 -8.72 -11.10 20.70
N SER A 157 -9.35 -10.03 20.24
CA SER A 157 -9.83 -9.89 18.85
C SER A 157 -8.80 -9.15 17.99
N LEU A 158 -8.77 -9.43 16.69
CA LEU A 158 -7.93 -8.67 15.77
C LEU A 158 -8.24 -7.18 15.84
N VAL A 159 -7.20 -6.35 15.88
CA VAL A 159 -7.37 -4.89 15.80
C VAL A 159 -7.99 -4.54 14.46
N PHE A 160 -9.08 -3.82 14.51
CA PHE A 160 -9.82 -3.38 13.33
C PHE A 160 -9.64 -1.87 13.10
N TYR A 161 -9.83 -1.47 11.86
CA TYR A 161 -10.01 -0.08 11.47
C TYR A 161 -11.44 0.13 10.96
N GLY A 162 -11.99 1.30 11.25
CA GLY A 162 -13.38 1.65 10.94
C GLY A 162 -13.62 2.04 9.49
N ASP A 163 -14.85 2.38 9.18
CA ASP A 163 -15.24 2.87 7.87
C ASP A 163 -14.64 4.25 7.57
N GLU A 164 -14.09 4.40 6.37
CA GLU A 164 -13.82 5.70 5.78
C GLU A 164 -15.09 6.25 5.13
N LYS A 165 -15.36 7.53 5.29
CA LYS A 165 -16.50 8.21 4.69
C LYS A 165 -16.03 9.33 3.77
N LEU A 166 -16.67 9.44 2.62
CA LEU A 166 -16.39 10.45 1.62
C LEU A 166 -17.64 11.28 1.34
N LYS A 167 -17.45 12.60 1.29
CA LYS A 167 -18.37 13.53 0.62
C LYS A 167 -17.62 14.22 -0.51
N ALA A 168 -18.16 14.13 -1.71
CA ALA A 168 -17.56 14.66 -2.92
C ALA A 168 -18.47 15.70 -3.54
N TRP A 169 -17.93 16.89 -3.81
CA TRP A 169 -18.56 17.96 -4.58
C TRP A 169 -17.80 18.10 -5.88
N GLU A 170 -18.53 18.22 -6.95
CA GLU A 170 -17.97 18.42 -8.28
C GLU A 170 -18.84 19.39 -9.07
N ILE A 171 -18.21 20.31 -9.80
CA ILE A 171 -18.83 21.12 -10.83
C ILE A 171 -17.97 21.06 -12.07
N GLY A 172 -18.60 20.89 -13.22
CA GLY A 172 -17.86 20.80 -14.46
C GLY A 172 -18.70 21.16 -15.68
N PHE A 173 -18.03 21.11 -16.80
CA PHE A 173 -18.63 21.37 -18.10
C PHE A 173 -18.11 20.39 -19.15
N LYS A 174 -18.92 20.19 -20.19
CA LYS A 174 -18.54 19.51 -21.44
C LYS A 174 -19.07 20.37 -22.59
N SER A 175 -18.18 20.75 -23.48
CA SER A 175 -18.53 21.68 -24.56
C SER A 175 -17.92 21.25 -25.88
N ALA A 176 -18.71 21.31 -26.94
CA ALA A 176 -18.25 21.19 -28.32
C ALA A 176 -18.28 22.56 -29.00
N PHE A 177 -17.31 22.80 -29.85
CA PHE A 177 -17.12 24.05 -30.59
C PHE A 177 -16.80 23.74 -32.06
N PHE A 178 -16.98 24.70 -32.94
CA PHE A 178 -16.62 24.59 -34.36
C PHE A 178 -17.29 23.38 -35.04
N ASP A 179 -18.61 23.25 -34.89
CA ASP A 179 -19.38 22.12 -35.43
C ASP A 179 -18.84 20.74 -34.99
N GLY A 180 -18.41 20.63 -33.72
CA GLY A 180 -17.90 19.41 -33.14
C GLY A 180 -16.42 19.15 -33.40
N ARG A 181 -15.70 20.02 -34.09
CA ARG A 181 -14.25 19.87 -34.34
C ARG A 181 -13.39 20.05 -33.10
N ALA A 182 -13.87 20.76 -32.09
CA ALA A 182 -13.22 20.88 -30.80
C ALA A 182 -14.14 20.41 -29.68
N GLN A 183 -13.59 19.63 -28.75
CA GLN A 183 -14.28 19.26 -27.53
C GLN A 183 -13.40 19.61 -26.35
N VAL A 184 -13.99 20.21 -25.31
CA VAL A 184 -13.30 20.54 -24.07
C VAL A 184 -14.18 20.11 -22.90
N THR A 185 -13.59 19.42 -21.96
CA THR A 185 -14.21 19.10 -20.68
C THR A 185 -13.38 19.68 -19.54
N GLY A 186 -14.04 20.08 -18.46
CA GLY A 186 -13.32 20.54 -17.28
C GLY A 186 -14.17 20.31 -16.04
N ALA A 187 -13.51 20.08 -14.92
CA ALA A 187 -14.12 19.89 -13.61
C ALA A 187 -13.29 20.54 -12.50
N LEU A 188 -13.99 21.06 -11.51
CA LEU A 188 -13.47 21.42 -10.20
C LEU A 188 -14.07 20.47 -9.20
N TYR A 189 -13.26 19.95 -8.29
CA TYR A 189 -13.73 18.99 -7.31
C TYR A 189 -13.15 19.28 -5.92
N TYR A 190 -13.91 18.82 -4.90
CA TYR A 190 -13.51 18.82 -3.51
C TYR A 190 -14.05 17.55 -2.84
N TYR A 191 -13.15 16.76 -2.24
CA TYR A 191 -13.44 15.49 -1.57
C TYR A 191 -13.06 15.61 -0.11
N ASP A 192 -14.05 15.56 0.80
CA ASP A 192 -13.88 15.58 2.25
C ASP A 192 -13.92 14.13 2.75
N TYR A 193 -12.79 13.65 3.25
CA TYR A 193 -12.66 12.34 3.86
C TYR A 193 -12.78 12.46 5.36
N ARG A 194 -13.51 11.54 5.95
CA ARG A 194 -13.59 11.31 7.39
C ARG A 194 -13.15 9.91 7.70
N ASP A 195 -12.38 9.76 8.77
CA ASP A 195 -11.82 8.47 9.17
C ASP A 195 -11.04 7.83 8.01
N TYR A 196 -10.21 8.63 7.34
CA TYR A 196 -9.44 8.24 6.15
C TYR A 196 -8.56 7.04 6.46
N GLN A 197 -8.75 5.95 5.70
CA GLN A 197 -7.99 4.72 5.89
C GLN A 197 -6.64 4.83 5.20
N ASP A 198 -5.58 4.92 5.98
CA ASP A 198 -4.22 4.93 5.47
C ASP A 198 -3.33 3.91 6.20
N HIS A 199 -2.29 3.48 5.51
CA HIS A 199 -1.29 2.59 6.07
C HIS A 199 -0.17 3.44 6.66
N VAL A 200 -0.17 3.53 7.96
CA VAL A 200 0.74 4.40 8.71
C VAL A 200 1.61 3.61 9.67
N GLU A 201 2.75 4.16 9.97
CA GLU A 201 3.56 3.73 11.08
C GLU A 201 3.29 4.65 12.26
N THR A 202 2.90 4.11 13.38
CA THR A 202 2.58 4.83 14.60
C THR A 202 3.20 4.13 15.81
N TRP A 203 3.22 4.83 16.94
CA TRP A 203 3.66 4.25 18.19
C TRP A 203 2.44 3.81 18.99
N GLU A 204 2.28 2.51 19.14
CA GLU A 204 1.18 1.97 19.91
C GLU A 204 1.46 2.11 21.41
N THR A 205 0.78 3.03 22.07
CA THR A 205 0.83 3.23 23.53
C THR A 205 -0.43 2.74 24.21
N SER A 206 -1.48 2.50 23.46
CA SER A 206 -2.75 2.06 23.99
C SER A 206 -2.75 0.57 24.32
N SER A 207 -3.77 0.10 24.97
CA SER A 207 -3.94 -1.24 25.50
C SER A 207 -4.11 -2.37 24.48
N GLY A 208 -3.80 -2.15 23.23
CA GLY A 208 -3.63 -3.24 22.28
C GLY A 208 -2.47 -4.09 22.77
N ASP A 209 -2.78 -5.16 23.48
CA ASP A 209 -1.78 -6.16 23.78
C ASP A 209 -1.31 -6.70 22.44
N PHE A 210 -0.04 -6.47 22.12
CA PHE A 210 0.64 -7.37 21.23
C PHE A 210 0.59 -8.70 21.93
N ASP A 211 -0.36 -9.55 21.57
CA ASP A 211 -0.34 -10.91 22.01
C ASP A 211 0.84 -11.59 21.35
N LEU A 212 1.97 -11.31 21.93
CA LEU A 212 3.04 -12.26 21.89
C LEU A 212 2.44 -13.54 22.43
N PRO A 213 2.66 -14.66 21.75
CA PRO A 213 2.15 -15.95 22.19
C PRO A 213 2.30 -16.11 23.70
N VAL A 214 1.27 -16.60 24.38
CA VAL A 214 1.19 -16.72 25.84
C VAL A 214 2.52 -17.16 26.42
N GLY A 215 3.09 -16.32 27.26
CA GLY A 215 4.37 -16.59 27.93
C GLY A 215 5.59 -15.98 27.26
N ILE A 216 5.50 -15.28 26.12
CA ILE A 216 6.46 -14.24 25.83
C ILE A 216 5.86 -13.00 26.47
N GLU A 217 6.41 -12.61 27.59
CA GLU A 217 6.24 -11.25 28.03
C GLU A 217 6.83 -10.41 26.91
N ALA A 218 5.99 -9.67 26.19
CA ALA A 218 6.49 -8.49 25.51
C ALA A 218 7.38 -7.81 26.54
N PRO A 219 8.62 -7.46 26.21
CA PRO A 219 9.31 -6.51 27.06
C PRO A 219 8.28 -5.44 27.31
N ALA A 220 8.03 -5.13 28.60
CA ALA A 220 6.97 -4.25 29.03
C ALA A 220 7.12 -2.93 28.27
N GLY A 221 6.62 -2.85 27.06
CA GLY A 221 6.93 -1.80 26.14
C GLY A 221 6.31 -2.08 24.79
N ARG A 222 5.63 -1.14 24.35
CA ARG A 222 5.00 -1.01 23.06
C ARG A 222 6.04 -0.47 22.11
N GLY A 223 5.82 -0.58 20.84
CA GLY A 223 6.79 -0.17 19.85
C GLY A 223 6.12 0.38 18.61
N PRO A 224 6.92 0.71 17.59
CA PRO A 224 6.38 1.14 16.32
C PRO A 224 5.55 0.03 15.70
N VAL A 225 4.38 0.37 15.20
CA VAL A 225 3.47 -0.51 14.48
C VAL A 225 3.14 0.10 13.13
N SER A 226 3.18 -0.75 12.11
CA SER A 226 2.77 -0.39 10.76
C SER A 226 1.45 -1.07 10.47
N MET A 227 0.38 -0.29 10.39
CA MET A 227 -0.97 -0.81 10.24
C MET A 227 -1.85 0.17 9.47
N THR A 228 -2.98 -0.30 8.99
CA THR A 228 -4.04 0.57 8.52
C THR A 228 -4.75 1.18 9.72
N ASP A 229 -4.83 2.50 9.75
CA ASP A 229 -5.55 3.24 10.79
C ASP A 229 -6.48 4.27 10.16
N ASN A 230 -7.40 4.80 10.96
CA ASN A 230 -8.33 5.83 10.55
C ASN A 230 -7.81 7.21 10.93
N ILE A 231 -7.25 7.92 9.97
CA ILE A 231 -6.86 9.31 10.16
C ILE A 231 -8.13 10.17 10.13
N PRO A 232 -8.39 10.99 11.18
CA PRO A 232 -9.71 11.59 11.37
C PRO A 232 -10.20 12.42 10.20
N LYS A 233 -9.29 13.09 9.47
CA LYS A 233 -9.69 13.95 8.36
C LYS A 233 -8.58 14.11 7.32
N ALA A 234 -8.97 14.06 6.04
CA ALA A 234 -8.15 14.43 4.89
C ALA A 234 -9.04 15.05 3.80
N HIS A 235 -8.46 15.77 2.87
CA HIS A 235 -9.19 16.21 1.69
C HIS A 235 -8.35 16.12 0.41
N ASN A 236 -9.06 16.01 -0.72
CA ASN A 236 -8.51 16.22 -2.04
C ASN A 236 -9.28 17.34 -2.70
N ALA A 237 -8.58 18.35 -3.21
CA ALA A 237 -9.16 19.45 -3.96
C ALA A 237 -8.39 19.64 -5.25
N GLY A 238 -9.08 20.01 -6.33
CA GLY A 238 -8.37 20.22 -7.57
C GLY A 238 -9.25 20.57 -8.74
N PHE A 239 -8.59 20.64 -9.87
CA PHE A 239 -9.28 20.78 -11.14
C PHE A 239 -8.59 19.93 -12.21
N GLU A 240 -9.38 19.58 -13.21
CA GLU A 240 -8.92 18.89 -14.40
C GLU A 240 -9.55 19.49 -15.65
N VAL A 241 -8.80 19.49 -16.72
CA VAL A 241 -9.25 19.89 -18.03
C VAL A 241 -8.71 18.92 -19.08
N ASP A 242 -9.55 18.56 -20.02
CA ASP A 242 -9.23 17.72 -21.17
C ASP A 242 -9.76 18.37 -22.43
N GLY A 243 -9.00 18.26 -23.52
CA GLY A 243 -9.42 18.82 -24.79
C GLY A 243 -8.88 18.06 -26.00
N VAL A 244 -9.67 18.05 -27.06
CA VAL A 244 -9.28 17.54 -28.38
C VAL A 244 -9.75 18.52 -29.45
N LEU A 245 -8.90 18.72 -30.45
CA LEU A 245 -9.17 19.61 -31.60
C LEU A 245 -8.76 18.91 -32.90
N LEU A 246 -9.70 18.79 -33.81
CA LEU A 246 -9.46 18.43 -35.21
C LEU A 246 -9.02 19.72 -35.96
N VAL A 247 -7.71 19.96 -36.01
CA VAL A 247 -7.12 21.18 -36.57
C VAL A 247 -7.34 21.23 -38.09
N THR A 248 -7.09 20.13 -38.77
CA THR A 248 -7.42 19.87 -40.16
C THR A 248 -8.07 18.50 -40.29
N ASP A 249 -8.50 18.11 -41.46
CA ASP A 249 -9.06 16.78 -41.70
C ASP A 249 -8.01 15.64 -41.45
N SER A 250 -6.73 16.00 -41.42
CA SER A 250 -5.63 15.10 -41.21
C SER A 250 -4.92 15.27 -39.86
N LEU A 251 -5.04 16.41 -39.21
CA LEU A 251 -4.33 16.72 -37.96
C LEU A 251 -5.31 16.84 -36.79
N THR A 252 -5.15 15.96 -35.83
CA THR A 252 -5.82 16.04 -34.54
C THR A 252 -4.80 16.29 -33.43
N VAL A 253 -5.11 17.19 -32.51
CA VAL A 253 -4.31 17.43 -31.32
C VAL A 253 -5.18 17.33 -30.09
N GLY A 254 -4.61 16.94 -28.96
CA GLY A 254 -5.33 16.87 -27.71
C GLY A 254 -4.40 16.89 -26.52
N GLY A 255 -4.99 16.99 -25.34
CA GLY A 255 -4.23 16.98 -24.11
C GLY A 255 -5.12 17.12 -22.90
N ASN A 256 -4.52 16.85 -21.76
CA ASN A 256 -5.14 17.03 -20.46
C ASN A 256 -4.17 17.68 -19.49
N TYR A 257 -4.72 18.32 -18.48
CA TYR A 257 -3.99 18.83 -17.34
C TYR A 257 -4.82 18.66 -16.09
N SER A 258 -4.17 18.23 -15.00
CA SER A 258 -4.78 18.17 -13.68
C SER A 258 -3.89 18.81 -12.62
N TYR A 259 -4.53 19.50 -11.70
CA TYR A 259 -3.97 19.96 -10.45
C TYR A 259 -4.73 19.31 -9.31
N THR A 260 -4.01 18.69 -8.37
CA THR A 260 -4.58 18.03 -7.19
C THR A 260 -3.82 18.45 -5.96
N GLU A 261 -4.51 19.01 -4.99
CA GLU A 261 -4.03 19.18 -3.62
C GLU A 261 -4.68 18.12 -2.74
N SER A 262 -3.85 17.32 -2.10
CA SER A 262 -4.27 16.21 -1.23
C SER A 262 -3.54 16.34 0.08
N VAL A 263 -4.24 16.61 1.18
CA VAL A 263 -3.62 16.85 2.49
C VAL A 263 -4.43 16.25 3.63
N TYR A 264 -3.74 15.96 4.73
CA TYR A 264 -4.39 15.66 6.00
C TYR A 264 -4.82 16.96 6.68
N ASP A 265 -6.03 16.97 7.25
CA ASP A 265 -6.64 18.12 7.93
C ASP A 265 -6.81 17.86 9.42
N THR A 266 -5.85 17.23 10.05
CA THR A 266 -5.98 16.84 11.45
C THR A 266 -4.62 16.67 12.10
N ALA A 267 -4.56 17.00 13.39
CA ALA A 267 -3.42 16.66 14.21
C ALA A 267 -3.44 15.15 14.52
N TYR A 268 -2.64 14.39 13.79
CA TYR A 268 -2.41 12.96 13.97
C TYR A 268 -0.90 12.71 13.91
N SER A 269 -0.38 11.88 14.81
CA SER A 269 1.05 11.59 14.85
C SER A 269 1.37 10.31 14.10
N VAL A 270 2.31 10.39 13.19
CA VAL A 270 2.94 9.22 12.55
C VAL A 270 4.38 9.10 13.00
N PHE A 271 4.88 7.89 13.04
CA PHE A 271 6.21 7.55 13.47
C PHE A 271 6.99 6.89 12.33
N ASN A 272 8.29 7.13 12.24
CA ASN A 272 9.14 6.49 11.25
C ASN A 272 10.39 5.86 11.91
N GLU A 273 10.31 4.57 12.20
CA GLU A 273 11.45 3.81 12.74
C GLU A 273 12.58 3.63 11.72
N ASN A 274 12.28 3.80 10.43
CA ASN A 274 13.26 3.68 9.35
C ASN A 274 14.02 4.98 9.09
N ASP A 275 13.72 6.09 9.79
CA ASP A 275 14.53 7.29 9.68
C ASP A 275 15.94 7.02 10.23
N PRO A 276 17.00 7.24 9.43
CA PRO A 276 18.39 7.02 9.87
C PRO A 276 18.79 7.80 11.12
N ARG A 277 18.06 8.85 11.44
CA ARG A 277 18.30 9.73 12.60
C ARG A 277 17.58 9.26 13.85
N TYR A 278 16.71 8.25 13.74
CA TYR A 278 16.04 7.66 14.91
C TYR A 278 17.08 7.06 15.86
N PRO A 279 17.19 7.54 17.10
CA PRO A 279 18.14 7.00 18.07
C PRO A 279 17.71 5.58 18.46
N ARG A 280 18.68 4.67 18.51
CA ARG A 280 18.45 3.24 18.86
C ARG A 280 17.95 3.05 20.29
N GLU A 281 18.26 3.99 21.18
CA GLU A 281 17.98 3.95 22.61
C GLU A 281 17.22 5.20 23.02
N ILE A 282 15.99 5.37 22.53
CA ILE A 282 15.08 6.36 23.08
C ILE A 282 14.70 5.92 24.49
N PHE A 283 14.73 6.86 25.42
CA PHE A 283 14.45 6.62 26.84
C PHE A 283 15.28 5.49 27.49
N GLY A 284 16.55 5.30 27.05
CA GLY A 284 17.40 4.23 27.59
C GLY A 284 16.91 2.83 27.29
N GLY A 285 16.14 2.66 26.20
CA GLY A 285 15.53 1.39 25.81
C GLY A 285 14.17 1.11 26.44
N ASP A 286 13.59 2.06 27.16
CA ASP A 286 12.23 1.95 27.69
C ASP A 286 11.19 2.16 26.58
N LEU A 287 10.71 1.07 26.02
CA LEU A 287 9.69 1.07 24.96
C LEU A 287 8.26 1.32 25.49
N THR A 288 8.07 1.52 26.79
CA THR A 288 6.74 1.85 27.36
C THR A 288 6.31 3.28 27.05
N GLN A 289 7.26 4.14 26.66
CA GLN A 289 7.01 5.56 26.41
C GLN A 289 6.91 5.81 24.91
N ASP A 290 5.88 6.57 24.53
CA ASP A 290 5.76 7.07 23.15
C ASP A 290 6.87 8.09 22.86
N PRO A 291 7.78 7.82 21.92
CA PRO A 291 8.84 8.75 21.58
C PRO A 291 8.33 10.06 21.01
N CYS A 292 7.12 10.10 20.46
CA CYS A 292 6.51 11.32 19.95
C CYS A 292 6.03 12.26 21.08
N LEU A 293 5.91 11.76 22.29
CA LEU A 293 5.63 12.57 23.49
C LEU A 293 6.90 13.07 24.20
N ALA A 294 8.09 12.64 23.73
CA ALA A 294 9.35 13.10 24.28
C ALA A 294 9.52 14.62 24.17
N THR A 295 10.19 15.19 25.15
CA THR A 295 10.60 16.61 25.12
C THR A 295 11.90 16.83 24.35
N ASP A 296 12.46 15.78 23.79
CA ASP A 296 13.70 15.81 23.02
C ASP A 296 13.52 16.66 21.76
N ALA A 297 14.47 17.56 21.50
CA ALA A 297 14.50 18.39 20.30
C ALA A 297 14.68 17.61 19.00
N THR A 298 15.04 16.34 19.08
CA THR A 298 15.21 15.46 17.90
C THR A 298 13.95 14.71 17.52
N LYS A 299 12.87 14.76 18.31
CA LYS A 299 11.63 14.03 18.06
C LYS A 299 11.03 14.30 16.67
N ASP A 300 11.13 15.55 16.19
CA ASP A 300 10.59 15.96 14.88
C ASP A 300 11.35 15.30 13.71
N LEU A 301 12.42 14.58 13.98
CA LEU A 301 13.12 13.80 12.98
C LEU A 301 12.42 12.47 12.66
N TYR A 302 11.74 11.87 13.62
CA TYR A 302 11.12 10.56 13.53
C TYR A 302 9.62 10.56 13.88
N CYS A 303 9.09 11.63 14.42
CA CYS A 303 7.67 11.87 14.63
C CYS A 303 7.21 13.04 13.79
N LEU A 304 6.06 12.91 13.15
CA LEU A 304 5.46 13.94 12.33
C LEU A 304 3.99 14.13 12.72
N GLN A 305 3.60 15.39 12.95
CA GLN A 305 2.19 15.77 12.98
C GLN A 305 1.75 15.99 11.54
N VAL A 306 0.75 15.26 11.08
CA VAL A 306 0.38 15.25 9.66
C VAL A 306 -0.52 16.42 9.24
N ASP A 307 -0.93 17.31 10.13
CA ASP A 307 -1.78 18.44 9.77
C ASP A 307 -1.14 19.31 8.68
N GLY A 308 -1.83 19.48 7.55
CA GLY A 308 -1.33 20.20 6.39
C GLY A 308 -0.30 19.42 5.54
N VAL A 309 0.06 18.20 5.91
CA VAL A 309 1.01 17.39 5.15
C VAL A 309 0.32 16.76 3.95
N GLN A 310 1.01 16.74 2.81
CA GLN A 310 0.50 16.14 1.58
C GLN A 310 0.41 14.61 1.72
N LEU A 311 -0.68 14.02 1.21
CA LEU A 311 -0.81 12.58 1.11
C LEU A 311 0.26 12.01 0.18
N ALA A 312 0.84 10.89 0.59
CA ALA A 312 1.90 10.24 -0.17
C ALA A 312 1.41 9.73 -1.55
N GLY A 313 2.29 9.71 -2.53
CA GLY A 313 2.04 9.13 -3.84
C GLY A 313 1.22 9.99 -4.80
N ILE A 314 0.87 11.22 -4.45
CA ILE A 314 0.00 12.10 -5.25
C ILE A 314 0.79 13.31 -5.76
N PRO A 315 1.20 13.35 -7.04
CA PRO A 315 1.81 14.54 -7.62
C PRO A 315 0.76 15.64 -7.81
N LYS A 316 1.14 16.89 -7.48
CA LYS A 316 0.23 18.04 -7.61
C LYS A 316 -0.14 18.35 -9.07
N HIS A 317 0.79 18.14 -9.99
CA HIS A 317 0.60 18.49 -11.40
C HIS A 317 0.80 17.28 -12.31
N LYS A 318 -0.12 17.05 -13.21
CA LYS A 318 0.02 16.12 -14.32
C LYS A 318 -0.47 16.78 -15.60
N ALA A 319 0.23 16.55 -16.70
CA ALA A 319 -0.16 17.00 -18.02
C ALA A 319 0.15 15.96 -19.08
N THR A 320 -0.67 15.89 -20.10
CA THR A 320 -0.36 15.10 -21.30
C THR A 320 -0.78 15.92 -22.52
N GLY A 321 0.09 16.03 -23.51
CA GLY A 321 -0.24 16.56 -24.81
C GLY A 321 0.07 15.55 -25.90
N TRP A 322 -0.73 15.49 -26.93
CA TRP A 322 -0.53 14.57 -28.04
C TRP A 322 -0.98 15.16 -29.36
N ALA A 323 -0.40 14.64 -30.45
CA ALA A 323 -0.81 14.95 -31.82
C ALA A 323 -0.85 13.69 -32.66
N SER A 324 -1.80 13.65 -33.59
CA SER A 324 -1.91 12.59 -34.61
C SER A 324 -2.08 13.22 -35.98
N TYR A 325 -1.30 12.77 -36.94
CA TYR A 325 -1.40 13.22 -38.32
C TYR A 325 -1.56 12.01 -39.27
N GLN A 326 -2.52 12.12 -40.19
CA GLN A 326 -2.83 11.08 -41.17
C GLN A 326 -2.52 11.52 -42.58
N TRP A 327 -1.78 10.68 -43.30
CA TRP A 327 -1.58 10.79 -44.75
C TRP A 327 -2.40 9.71 -45.41
N VAL A 328 -3.47 10.11 -46.09
CA VAL A 328 -4.30 9.20 -46.87
C VAL A 328 -3.70 9.05 -48.29
N MET A 329 -3.40 7.84 -48.72
CA MET A 329 -2.76 7.49 -49.98
C MET A 329 -3.53 6.35 -50.65
N ASP A 330 -3.36 6.15 -51.96
CA ASP A 330 -4.01 5.05 -52.68
C ASP A 330 -3.63 3.65 -52.11
N ALA A 331 -2.43 3.53 -51.55
CA ALA A 331 -1.94 2.28 -50.97
C ALA A 331 -2.45 1.99 -49.55
N GLY A 332 -3.00 3.01 -48.88
CA GLY A 332 -3.43 2.90 -47.51
C GLY A 332 -3.25 4.21 -46.73
N THR A 333 -3.34 4.16 -45.42
CA THR A 333 -3.22 5.33 -44.53
C THR A 333 -1.97 5.20 -43.69
N LEU A 334 -1.11 6.22 -43.73
CA LEU A 334 0.02 6.36 -42.83
C LEU A 334 -0.38 7.33 -41.70
N THR A 335 -0.25 6.88 -40.46
CA THR A 335 -0.59 7.69 -39.28
C THR A 335 0.65 7.88 -38.42
N TRP A 336 1.02 9.10 -38.16
CA TRP A 336 1.96 9.46 -37.10
C TRP A 336 1.20 9.86 -35.84
N TYR A 337 1.67 9.36 -34.71
CA TYR A 337 1.22 9.76 -33.37
C TYR A 337 2.44 10.12 -32.51
N GLY A 338 2.33 11.20 -31.76
CA GLY A 338 3.33 11.61 -30.79
C GLY A 338 2.66 12.12 -29.53
N SER A 339 3.23 11.82 -28.37
CA SER A 339 2.75 12.31 -27.09
C SER A 339 3.89 12.76 -26.18
N VAL A 340 3.60 13.73 -25.32
CA VAL A 340 4.43 14.17 -24.21
C VAL A 340 3.59 14.12 -22.94
N ALA A 341 4.11 13.46 -21.91
CA ALA A 341 3.51 13.38 -20.59
C ALA A 341 4.43 14.00 -19.55
N TYR A 342 3.88 14.83 -18.70
CA TYR A 342 4.52 15.42 -17.53
C TYR A 342 3.86 14.88 -16.26
N THR A 343 4.67 14.50 -15.29
CA THR A 343 4.22 14.21 -13.92
C THR A 343 5.13 14.99 -12.98
N GLY A 344 4.54 15.84 -12.15
CA GLY A 344 5.27 16.60 -11.14
C GLY A 344 5.88 15.70 -10.06
N GLU A 345 6.75 16.27 -9.28
CA GLU A 345 7.36 15.60 -8.13
C GLU A 345 6.30 15.18 -7.08
N TYR A 346 6.60 14.13 -6.35
CA TYR A 346 5.80 13.69 -5.22
C TYR A 346 6.63 12.85 -4.25
N PHE A 347 6.16 12.72 -3.02
CA PHE A 347 6.78 11.86 -2.02
C PHE A 347 6.04 10.54 -1.90
N THR A 348 6.76 9.47 -1.71
CA THR A 348 6.19 8.12 -1.52
C THR A 348 5.86 7.81 -0.07
N ASN A 349 6.29 8.68 0.84
CA ASN A 349 6.07 8.56 2.27
C ASN A 349 5.58 9.90 2.84
N THR A 350 4.71 9.85 3.84
CA THR A 350 4.15 11.02 4.54
C THR A 350 5.22 11.93 5.14
N PHE A 351 6.36 11.38 5.54
CA PHE A 351 7.49 12.17 6.08
C PHE A 351 8.19 13.08 5.07
N SER A 352 7.96 12.87 3.77
CA SER A 352 8.49 13.72 2.69
C SER A 352 10.00 13.96 2.80
N ARG A 353 10.76 12.89 3.02
CA ARG A 353 12.22 12.96 3.12
C ARG A 353 12.87 12.95 1.73
N PRO A 354 14.10 13.44 1.58
CA PRO A 354 14.78 13.45 0.27
C PRO A 354 14.91 12.07 -0.40
N TRP A 355 14.95 11.00 0.37
CA TRP A 355 14.99 9.64 -0.15
C TRP A 355 13.61 9.06 -0.49
N ASP A 356 12.53 9.73 -0.10
CA ASP A 356 11.15 9.38 -0.44
C ASP A 356 10.66 10.16 -1.67
N GLU A 357 11.46 11.09 -2.17
CA GLU A 357 11.12 11.94 -3.30
C GLU A 357 11.19 11.16 -4.62
N VAL A 358 10.14 11.26 -5.39
CA VAL A 358 10.11 10.91 -6.80
C VAL A 358 10.13 12.21 -7.58
N PRO A 359 11.23 12.53 -8.28
CA PRO A 359 11.35 13.77 -9.01
C PRO A 359 10.36 13.86 -10.16
N GLU A 360 10.12 15.08 -10.63
CA GLU A 360 9.32 15.31 -11.82
C GLU A 360 9.88 14.58 -13.04
N ARG A 361 9.01 14.24 -13.97
CA ARG A 361 9.40 13.52 -15.17
C ARG A 361 8.64 13.95 -16.40
N HIS A 362 9.34 13.86 -17.53
CA HIS A 362 8.79 14.08 -18.87
C HIS A 362 8.99 12.81 -19.70
N ARG A 363 7.93 12.28 -20.26
CA ARG A 363 8.01 11.13 -21.14
C ARG A 363 7.50 11.50 -22.54
N ILE A 364 8.29 11.17 -23.56
CA ILE A 364 7.91 11.35 -24.96
C ILE A 364 7.81 9.97 -25.61
N ASP A 365 6.66 9.71 -26.25
CA ASP A 365 6.41 8.49 -26.99
C ASP A 365 6.03 8.85 -28.42
N THR A 366 6.39 8.00 -29.39
CA THR A 366 6.00 8.20 -30.80
C THR A 366 5.73 6.87 -31.50
N ARG A 367 4.79 6.91 -32.45
CA ARG A 367 4.40 5.76 -33.27
C ARG A 367 4.13 6.21 -34.71
N LEU A 368 4.57 5.41 -35.67
CA LEU A 368 4.22 5.55 -37.08
C LEU A 368 3.57 4.24 -37.54
N SER A 369 2.31 4.31 -37.94
CA SER A 369 1.51 3.14 -38.34
C SER A 369 1.07 3.27 -39.80
N PHE A 370 1.14 2.19 -40.54
CA PHE A 370 0.61 2.08 -41.89
C PHE A 370 -0.46 1.01 -41.93
N ASP A 371 -1.64 1.37 -42.39
CA ASP A 371 -2.77 0.47 -42.64
C ASP A 371 -3.03 0.40 -44.15
N SER A 372 -2.94 -0.81 -44.74
CA SER A 372 -3.15 -1.02 -46.16
C SER A 372 -4.59 -0.72 -46.59
N ALA A 373 -4.79 -0.27 -47.85
CA ALA A 373 -6.10 0.08 -48.38
C ALA A 373 -7.10 -1.10 -48.37
N ASP A 374 -6.62 -2.32 -48.48
CA ASP A 374 -7.43 -3.53 -48.36
C ASP A 374 -7.67 -4.02 -46.94
N GLN A 375 -7.19 -3.27 -45.96
CA GLN A 375 -7.30 -3.52 -44.50
C GLN A 375 -6.71 -4.89 -44.04
N ARG A 376 -5.89 -5.51 -44.87
CA ARG A 376 -5.25 -6.80 -44.52
C ARG A 376 -3.97 -6.62 -43.74
N TRP A 377 -3.21 -5.56 -43.99
CA TRP A 377 -1.94 -5.30 -43.33
C TRP A 377 -2.00 -4.06 -42.47
N SER A 378 -1.54 -4.20 -41.24
CA SER A 378 -1.23 -3.08 -40.37
C SER A 378 0.20 -3.24 -39.84
N THR A 379 1.03 -2.23 -40.01
CA THR A 379 2.43 -2.24 -39.58
C THR A 379 2.70 -0.99 -38.79
N SER A 380 3.27 -1.13 -37.60
CA SER A 380 3.64 0.00 -36.73
C SER A 380 5.12 -0.05 -36.34
N LEU A 381 5.75 1.10 -36.37
CA LEU A 381 7.04 1.37 -35.74
C LEU A 381 6.78 2.25 -34.53
N PHE A 382 7.33 1.94 -33.37
CA PHE A 382 7.14 2.75 -32.17
C PHE A 382 8.42 2.90 -31.36
N VAL A 383 8.51 4.01 -30.66
CA VAL A 383 9.53 4.31 -29.67
C VAL A 383 8.85 4.90 -28.45
N ASP A 384 8.93 4.20 -27.34
CA ASP A 384 8.50 4.62 -26.04
C ASP A 384 9.71 5.17 -25.26
N ASN A 385 9.50 6.25 -24.50
CA ASN A 385 10.56 6.96 -23.79
C ASN A 385 11.70 7.38 -24.75
N VAL A 386 11.37 8.22 -25.72
CA VAL A 386 12.29 8.69 -26.76
C VAL A 386 13.57 9.30 -26.19
N LEU A 387 13.46 9.99 -25.03
CA LEU A 387 14.58 10.65 -24.36
C LEU A 387 15.53 9.66 -23.68
N ASP A 388 15.09 8.41 -23.44
CA ASP A 388 15.81 7.38 -22.68
C ASP A 388 16.15 7.80 -21.24
N ASP A 389 15.27 8.61 -20.66
CA ASP A 389 15.45 9.05 -19.28
C ASP A 389 15.09 7.93 -18.31
N THR A 390 15.89 7.82 -17.25
CA THR A 390 15.58 6.89 -16.17
C THR A 390 14.66 7.56 -15.18
N TYR A 391 13.40 7.13 -15.14
CA TYR A 391 12.40 7.68 -14.23
C TYR A 391 12.19 6.77 -13.04
N LEU A 392 12.02 7.37 -11.88
CA LEU A 392 11.58 6.65 -10.69
C LEU A 392 10.06 6.65 -10.60
N ARG A 393 9.51 5.55 -10.17
CA ARG A 393 8.10 5.41 -9.82
C ARG A 393 7.90 5.46 -8.31
N TRP A 394 8.88 4.99 -7.56
CA TRP A 394 8.80 4.83 -6.14
C TRP A 394 10.19 4.82 -5.52
N SER A 395 10.32 5.39 -4.36
CA SER A 395 11.54 5.44 -3.57
C SER A 395 11.20 5.36 -2.09
N ASP A 396 11.98 4.62 -1.33
CA ASP A 396 11.77 4.42 0.10
C ASP A 396 13.07 4.02 0.79
N MET A 397 13.18 4.30 2.08
CA MET A 397 14.29 3.87 2.90
C MET A 397 13.90 2.59 3.65
N GLU A 398 14.68 1.54 3.47
CA GLU A 398 14.49 0.26 4.12
C GLU A 398 15.71 -0.09 4.97
N GLY A 399 15.53 -0.77 6.10
CA GLY A 399 16.68 -1.42 6.70
C GLY A 399 16.86 -1.41 8.19
N ARG A 400 16.07 -0.66 8.98
CA ARG A 400 16.24 -0.72 10.44
C ARG A 400 15.44 -1.83 11.10
N ARG A 401 14.31 -2.17 10.53
CA ARG A 401 13.36 -3.16 11.05
C ARG A 401 13.89 -4.60 11.02
N SER A 402 14.86 -4.90 10.18
CA SER A 402 15.29 -6.27 9.91
C SER A 402 16.26 -6.87 10.92
N GLY A 403 16.60 -6.18 12.00
CA GLY A 403 17.59 -6.71 12.97
C GLY A 403 19.00 -6.97 12.37
N TYR A 404 19.16 -6.76 11.08
CA TYR A 404 20.39 -6.99 10.33
C TYR A 404 21.32 -5.77 10.41
N GLY A 405 22.08 -5.69 11.49
CA GLY A 405 23.33 -4.96 11.54
C GLY A 405 23.35 -3.45 11.21
N GLY A 406 22.23 -2.80 11.07
CA GLY A 406 22.16 -1.33 10.93
C GLY A 406 22.52 -0.77 9.56
N ASN A 407 22.46 -1.55 8.50
CA ASN A 407 22.60 -1.07 7.14
C ASN A 407 21.29 -0.52 6.63
N PHE A 408 21.30 0.77 6.26
CA PHE A 408 20.21 1.38 5.53
C PHE A 408 20.38 1.13 4.04
N SER A 409 19.29 0.84 3.34
CA SER A 409 19.26 0.77 1.89
C SER A 409 18.10 1.59 1.37
N GLN A 410 18.34 2.33 0.29
CA GLN A 410 17.29 2.98 -0.46
C GLN A 410 16.78 1.99 -1.50
N ARG A 411 15.48 1.69 -1.46
CA ARG A 411 14.81 0.89 -2.46
C ARG A 411 14.16 1.81 -3.47
N VAL A 412 14.43 1.58 -4.74
CA VAL A 412 13.86 2.36 -5.84
C VAL A 412 13.21 1.44 -6.86
N VAL A 413 12.12 1.89 -7.43
CA VAL A 413 11.47 1.23 -8.56
C VAL A 413 11.58 2.17 -9.77
N ALA A 414 12.38 1.76 -10.75
CA ALA A 414 12.51 2.49 -12.00
C ALA A 414 11.41 2.13 -12.99
N LEU A 415 11.02 3.07 -13.82
CA LEU A 415 10.18 2.82 -14.98
C LEU A 415 11.01 2.24 -16.13
N MET A 416 10.33 1.71 -17.15
CA MET A 416 10.99 1.12 -18.31
C MET A 416 11.87 2.14 -19.04
N PRO A 417 13.10 1.75 -19.45
CA PRO A 417 13.95 2.56 -20.30
C PRO A 417 13.33 2.72 -21.68
N ARG A 418 14.04 3.36 -22.61
CA ARG A 418 13.61 3.42 -24.02
C ARG A 418 13.33 2.01 -24.55
N TYR A 419 12.15 1.86 -25.10
CA TYR A 419 11.72 0.64 -25.76
C TYR A 419 11.24 0.95 -27.17
N MET A 420 11.72 0.20 -28.16
CA MET A 420 11.33 0.39 -29.53
C MET A 420 11.01 -0.96 -30.19
N GLY A 421 10.10 -0.94 -31.14
CA GLY A 421 9.68 -2.15 -31.79
C GLY A 421 8.97 -1.93 -33.10
N VAL A 422 8.74 -3.06 -33.76
CA VAL A 422 7.94 -3.21 -34.98
C VAL A 422 6.81 -4.16 -34.68
N GLU A 423 5.60 -3.80 -35.02
CA GLU A 423 4.42 -4.65 -34.93
C GLU A 423 3.86 -4.84 -36.33
N VAL A 424 3.57 -6.06 -36.71
CA VAL A 424 2.94 -6.39 -37.99
C VAL A 424 1.72 -7.26 -37.70
N VAL A 425 0.58 -6.82 -38.20
CA VAL A 425 -0.69 -7.54 -38.08
C VAL A 425 -1.20 -7.87 -39.48
N TYR A 426 -1.59 -9.12 -39.68
CA TYR A 426 -2.26 -9.56 -40.92
C TYR A 426 -3.64 -10.12 -40.60
N ASN A 427 -4.66 -9.55 -41.21
CA ASN A 427 -6.05 -9.99 -41.08
C ASN A 427 -6.40 -11.00 -42.18
N PHE A 428 -6.71 -12.20 -41.77
CA PHE A 428 -7.21 -13.28 -42.65
C PHE A 428 -8.72 -13.10 -42.88
N LEU A 429 -9.10 -12.14 -43.73
CA LEU A 429 -10.50 -11.93 -44.10
C LEU A 429 -10.87 -12.70 -45.35
#